data_4908c3305e8d19bce722b745d15e8940
#
_entry.id   4908c3305e8d19bce722b745d15e8940
#
_cell.length_a   1.000
_cell.length_b   1.000
_cell.length_c   1.000
_cell.angle_alpha   90.00
_cell.angle_beta   90.00
_cell.angle_gamma   90.00
#
_symmetry.space_group_name_H-M   'P 1'
#
loop_
_entity.id
_entity.type
_entity.pdbx_description
1 polymer ?
#
loop_
_entity_poly.entity_id
_entity_poly.type
_entity_poly.pdbx_seq_one_letter_code
_entity_poly.pdbx_strand_id
1 'polypeptide(L)'
;MPQDGKENLRFFAESSGKNSSSPEGRREARARKNRAEDYDLVARAKTNEQTAFARIMEKYRMPLRYHISKIVHDQEILDDLVQEIFLKAFDNIHTFDTSYAFSTWIYRIATNHSIDYLRKKKLRTLSIDQPVRGKDGDMQIELPDRSPDNETDQELIDKQR
;
A
#
# COMPACT_ATOMS: atom_id res chain seq x y z
N MET A 1 23.16 -57.31 -21.21
CA MET A 1 22.29 -56.97 -20.10
C MET A 1 22.76 -55.67 -19.50
N PRO A 2 22.19 -54.54 -19.77
CA PRO A 2 22.46 -53.30 -18.99
C PRO A 2 21.37 -53.05 -17.97
N GLN A 3 21.78 -52.98 -16.76
CA GLN A 3 21.00 -52.38 -15.66
C GLN A 3 21.46 -50.92 -15.57
N ASP A 4 20.72 -49.98 -16.08
CA ASP A 4 20.91 -48.55 -15.80
C ASP A 4 19.61 -47.80 -15.97
N GLY A 5 18.87 -47.69 -14.93
CA GLY A 5 17.58 -46.95 -14.95
C GLY A 5 17.12 -46.39 -13.60
N LYS A 6 18.01 -46.34 -12.59
CA LYS A 6 17.58 -45.88 -11.25
C LYS A 6 18.37 -44.72 -10.64
N GLU A 7 19.34 -44.12 -11.31
CA GLU A 7 20.15 -43.04 -10.71
C GLU A 7 19.71 -41.62 -11.09
N ASN A 8 18.80 -41.45 -12.03
CA ASN A 8 18.41 -40.08 -12.46
C ASN A 8 17.19 -39.46 -11.79
N LEU A 9 16.61 -40.11 -10.77
CA LEU A 9 15.45 -39.58 -10.03
C LEU A 9 15.79 -38.96 -8.66
N ARG A 10 17.05 -38.98 -8.25
CA ARG A 10 17.48 -38.36 -6.98
C ARG A 10 17.95 -36.91 -7.08
N PHE A 11 18.17 -36.40 -8.28
CA PHE A 11 18.73 -35.06 -8.47
C PHE A 11 17.68 -33.94 -8.54
N PHE A 12 16.39 -34.24 -8.63
CA PHE A 12 15.31 -33.24 -8.68
C PHE A 12 14.57 -32.99 -7.38
N ALA A 13 14.94 -33.65 -6.29
CA ALA A 13 14.24 -33.51 -4.99
C ALA A 13 14.96 -32.64 -3.96
N GLU A 14 16.11 -32.04 -4.27
CA GLU A 14 16.94 -31.32 -3.28
C GLU A 14 17.11 -29.80 -3.51
N SER A 15 16.25 -29.14 -4.28
CA SER A 15 16.36 -27.69 -4.46
C SER A 15 15.08 -26.92 -4.11
N SER A 16 14.52 -27.15 -2.92
CA SER A 16 13.49 -26.22 -2.38
C SER A 16 13.44 -26.20 -0.85
N GLY A 17 14.52 -26.56 -0.19
CA GLY A 17 14.71 -26.29 1.23
C GLY A 17 15.45 -24.99 1.44
N LYS A 18 14.80 -23.82 1.21
CA LYS A 18 15.35 -22.55 1.68
C LYS A 18 15.50 -22.65 3.19
N ASN A 19 16.75 -22.75 3.64
CA ASN A 19 17.12 -22.93 5.04
C ASN A 19 16.49 -21.78 5.85
N SER A 20 15.51 -22.09 6.69
CA SER A 20 14.81 -21.14 7.55
C SER A 20 15.72 -20.41 8.54
N SER A 21 16.97 -20.86 8.67
CA SER A 21 17.99 -20.26 9.54
C SER A 21 18.73 -19.09 8.87
N SER A 22 18.65 -18.92 7.55
CA SER A 22 19.28 -17.81 6.85
C SER A 22 18.58 -16.49 7.14
N PRO A 23 19.26 -15.34 7.06
CA PRO A 23 18.63 -14.03 7.20
C PRO A 23 17.44 -13.82 6.23
N GLU A 24 17.55 -14.33 5.02
CA GLU A 24 16.50 -14.30 4.01
C GLU A 24 15.31 -15.19 4.37
N GLY A 25 15.57 -16.42 4.82
CA GLY A 25 14.52 -17.33 5.27
C GLY A 25 13.73 -16.76 6.46
N ARG A 26 14.40 -16.08 7.39
CA ARG A 26 13.73 -15.38 8.51
C ARG A 26 12.88 -14.21 8.05
N ARG A 27 13.33 -13.45 7.05
CA ARG A 27 12.54 -12.34 6.46
C ARG A 27 11.31 -12.87 5.74
N GLU A 28 11.44 -13.92 4.94
CA GLU A 28 10.33 -14.57 4.25
C GLU A 28 9.31 -15.16 5.23
N ALA A 29 9.76 -15.85 6.27
CA ALA A 29 8.90 -16.40 7.32
C ALA A 29 8.14 -15.29 8.07
N ARG A 30 8.80 -14.17 8.39
CA ARG A 30 8.18 -13.00 9.01
C ARG A 30 7.14 -12.36 8.08
N ALA A 31 7.45 -12.22 6.79
CA ALA A 31 6.54 -11.68 5.81
C ALA A 31 5.29 -12.55 5.65
N ARG A 32 5.44 -13.87 5.60
CA ARG A 32 4.30 -14.82 5.56
C ARG A 32 3.43 -14.72 6.81
N LYS A 33 4.05 -14.66 7.99
CA LYS A 33 3.33 -14.49 9.26
C LYS A 33 2.54 -13.19 9.29
N ASN A 34 3.16 -12.07 8.90
CA ASN A 34 2.51 -10.77 8.85
C ASN A 34 1.32 -10.78 7.88
N ARG A 35 1.47 -11.43 6.72
CA ARG A 35 0.42 -11.54 5.71
C ARG A 35 -0.77 -12.37 6.22
N ALA A 36 -0.50 -13.48 6.89
CA ALA A 36 -1.55 -14.33 7.48
C ALA A 36 -2.32 -13.58 8.57
N GLU A 37 -1.62 -12.83 9.43
CA GLU A 37 -2.23 -11.97 10.44
C GLU A 37 -3.10 -10.87 9.83
N ASP A 38 -2.63 -10.22 8.76
CA ASP A 38 -3.41 -9.20 8.06
C ASP A 38 -4.69 -9.77 7.47
N TYR A 39 -4.64 -10.96 6.89
CA TYR A 39 -5.83 -11.60 6.32
C TYR A 39 -6.86 -11.97 7.39
N ASP A 40 -6.41 -12.48 8.55
CA ASP A 40 -7.32 -12.73 9.68
C ASP A 40 -7.98 -11.44 10.16
N LEU A 41 -7.18 -10.40 10.40
CA LEU A 41 -7.69 -9.09 10.84
C LEU A 41 -8.68 -8.49 9.84
N VAL A 42 -8.38 -8.57 8.54
CA VAL A 42 -9.28 -8.06 7.49
C VAL A 42 -10.56 -8.87 7.42
N ALA A 43 -10.50 -10.20 7.52
CA ALA A 43 -11.70 -11.05 7.53
C ALA A 43 -12.64 -10.67 8.68
N ARG A 44 -12.08 -10.45 9.87
CA ARG A 44 -12.83 -10.02 11.05
C ARG A 44 -13.34 -8.58 10.93
N ALA A 45 -12.54 -7.68 10.36
CA ALA A 45 -12.96 -6.29 10.10
C ALA A 45 -14.13 -6.23 9.11
N LYS A 46 -14.16 -7.11 8.09
CA LYS A 46 -15.30 -7.24 7.16
C LYS A 46 -16.61 -7.64 7.86
N THR A 47 -16.53 -8.26 9.01
CA THR A 47 -17.72 -8.55 9.87
C THR A 47 -17.98 -7.46 10.91
N ASN A 48 -17.39 -6.27 10.77
CA ASN A 48 -17.52 -5.13 11.67
C ASN A 48 -16.98 -5.37 13.10
N GLU A 49 -16.00 -6.26 13.26
CA GLU A 49 -15.39 -6.48 14.57
C GLU A 49 -14.46 -5.32 14.94
N GLN A 50 -14.84 -4.57 15.98
CA GLN A 50 -14.12 -3.36 16.44
C GLN A 50 -12.67 -3.64 16.86
N THR A 51 -12.42 -4.81 17.47
CA THR A 51 -11.08 -5.20 17.90
C THR A 51 -10.14 -5.43 16.71
N ALA A 52 -10.66 -5.90 15.58
CA ALA A 52 -9.88 -6.08 14.37
C ALA A 52 -9.47 -4.73 13.75
N PHE A 53 -10.39 -3.76 13.71
CA PHE A 53 -10.06 -2.39 13.28
C PHE A 53 -8.99 -1.76 14.16
N ALA A 54 -9.11 -1.87 15.49
CA ALA A 54 -8.14 -1.33 16.43
C ALA A 54 -6.74 -1.93 16.21
N ARG A 55 -6.65 -3.24 15.96
CA ARG A 55 -5.39 -3.94 15.67
C ARG A 55 -4.77 -3.51 14.33
N ILE A 56 -5.58 -3.31 13.30
CA ILE A 56 -5.11 -2.78 12.01
C ILE A 56 -4.55 -1.37 12.20
N MET A 57 -5.24 -0.51 12.95
CA MET A 57 -4.77 0.84 13.24
C MET A 57 -3.46 0.83 14.02
N GLU A 58 -3.35 0.04 15.08
CA GLU A 58 -2.13 -0.11 15.88
C GLU A 58 -0.94 -0.53 15.02
N LYS A 59 -1.15 -1.52 14.15
CA LYS A 59 -0.10 -2.08 13.27
C LYS A 59 0.37 -1.09 12.21
N TYR A 60 -0.55 -0.35 11.60
CA TYR A 60 -0.27 0.44 10.40
C TYR A 60 -0.12 1.95 10.65
N ARG A 61 -0.49 2.48 11.82
CA ARG A 61 -0.45 3.93 12.11
C ARG A 61 0.92 4.55 11.86
N MET A 62 1.96 4.05 12.51
CA MET A 62 3.30 4.62 12.39
C MET A 62 3.93 4.38 11.01
N PRO A 63 3.83 3.17 10.42
CA PRO A 63 4.28 2.94 9.04
C PRO A 63 3.60 3.87 8.02
N LEU A 64 2.28 4.06 8.10
CA LEU A 64 1.55 4.97 7.21
C LEU A 64 1.97 6.42 7.41
N ARG A 65 2.07 6.89 8.67
CA ARG A 65 2.54 8.23 8.99
C ARG A 65 3.92 8.49 8.38
N TYR A 66 4.85 7.55 8.51
CA TYR A 66 6.18 7.64 7.89
C TYR A 66 6.10 7.67 6.37
N HIS A 67 5.24 6.84 5.76
CA HIS A 67 5.07 6.81 4.32
C HIS A 67 4.55 8.14 3.78
N ILE A 68 3.46 8.67 4.35
CA ILE A 68 2.87 9.92 3.88
C ILE A 68 3.74 11.14 4.17
N SER A 69 4.62 11.11 5.18
CA SER A 69 5.56 12.19 5.47
C SER A 69 6.58 12.44 4.36
N LYS A 70 6.81 11.44 3.50
CA LYS A 70 7.64 11.60 2.30
C LYS A 70 6.92 12.33 1.17
N ILE A 71 5.59 12.37 1.20
CA ILE A 71 4.74 12.99 0.19
C ILE A 71 4.29 14.36 0.68
N VAL A 72 3.86 14.45 1.92
CA VAL A 72 3.34 15.65 2.56
C VAL A 72 4.35 16.11 3.62
N HIS A 73 4.96 17.27 3.38
CA HIS A 73 6.03 17.79 4.27
C HIS A 73 5.51 18.53 5.49
N ASP A 74 4.20 18.78 5.57
CA ASP A 74 3.53 19.43 6.69
C ASP A 74 3.29 18.42 7.83
N GLN A 75 4.12 18.49 8.87
CA GLN A 75 4.10 17.51 9.98
C GLN A 75 2.85 17.61 10.84
N GLU A 76 2.22 18.79 10.91
CA GLU A 76 1.07 19.06 11.78
C GLU A 76 -0.17 18.30 11.35
N ILE A 77 -0.32 18.05 10.05
CA ILE A 77 -1.51 17.39 9.51
C ILE A 77 -1.36 15.88 9.31
N LEU A 78 -0.17 15.32 9.51
CA LEU A 78 0.07 13.90 9.20
C LEU A 78 -0.83 12.95 9.99
N ASP A 79 -1.07 13.24 11.26
CA ASP A 79 -1.93 12.40 12.10
C ASP A 79 -3.40 12.47 11.65
N ASP A 80 -3.88 13.64 11.22
CA ASP A 80 -5.22 13.79 10.65
C ASP A 80 -5.37 13.04 9.34
N LEU A 81 -4.37 13.14 8.45
CA LEU A 81 -4.35 12.39 7.19
C LEU A 81 -4.34 10.87 7.43
N VAL A 82 -3.58 10.39 8.42
CA VAL A 82 -3.59 8.97 8.79
C VAL A 82 -4.96 8.52 9.25
N GLN A 83 -5.66 9.33 10.05
CA GLN A 83 -7.03 9.02 10.47
C GLN A 83 -7.99 8.96 9.27
N GLU A 84 -7.92 9.94 8.37
CA GLU A 84 -8.75 9.95 7.16
C GLU A 84 -8.47 8.75 6.25
N ILE A 85 -7.20 8.31 6.15
CA ILE A 85 -6.80 7.11 5.41
C ILE A 85 -7.45 5.87 6.03
N PHE A 86 -7.44 5.72 7.36
CA PHE A 86 -8.11 4.60 8.01
C PHE A 86 -9.61 4.61 7.81
N LEU A 87 -10.28 5.77 7.90
CA LEU A 87 -11.70 5.89 7.60
C LEU A 87 -12.00 5.41 6.19
N LYS A 88 -11.26 5.91 5.20
CA LYS A 88 -11.42 5.47 3.79
C LYS A 88 -11.15 3.97 3.60
N ALA A 89 -10.12 3.44 4.28
CA ALA A 89 -9.80 2.02 4.20
C ALA A 89 -10.93 1.17 4.80
N PHE A 90 -11.49 1.55 5.93
CA PHE A 90 -12.55 0.80 6.60
C PHE A 90 -13.88 0.88 5.85
N ASP A 91 -14.23 2.05 5.32
CA ASP A 91 -15.42 2.21 4.46
C ASP A 91 -15.35 1.31 3.22
N ASN A 92 -14.14 1.07 2.71
CA ASN A 92 -13.90 0.28 1.51
C ASN A 92 -13.34 -1.13 1.77
N ILE A 93 -13.28 -1.58 3.02
CA ILE A 93 -12.63 -2.86 3.37
C ILE A 93 -13.26 -4.07 2.68
N HIS A 94 -14.56 -3.99 2.37
CA HIS A 94 -15.28 -5.03 1.64
C HIS A 94 -14.79 -5.21 0.21
N THR A 95 -14.19 -4.16 -0.39
CA THR A 95 -13.66 -4.20 -1.76
C THR A 95 -12.24 -4.76 -1.82
N PHE A 96 -11.60 -4.99 -0.67
CA PHE A 96 -10.26 -5.54 -0.64
C PHE A 96 -10.25 -6.98 -1.18
N ASP A 97 -9.42 -7.19 -2.22
CA ASP A 97 -9.17 -8.48 -2.82
C ASP A 97 -7.98 -9.17 -2.14
N THR A 98 -8.23 -10.36 -1.60
CA THR A 98 -7.21 -11.16 -0.89
C THR A 98 -6.13 -11.75 -1.80
N SER A 99 -6.23 -11.60 -3.11
CA SER A 99 -5.16 -11.93 -4.06
C SER A 99 -3.92 -11.05 -3.85
N TYR A 100 -4.11 -9.86 -3.28
CA TYR A 100 -3.04 -8.90 -3.00
C TYR A 100 -2.72 -8.82 -1.51
N ALA A 101 -1.53 -8.33 -1.16
CA ALA A 101 -1.19 -8.04 0.22
C ALA A 101 -2.00 -6.84 0.74
N PHE A 102 -2.53 -6.94 1.97
CA PHE A 102 -3.27 -5.85 2.60
C PHE A 102 -2.41 -4.58 2.74
N SER A 103 -1.13 -4.74 3.07
CA SER A 103 -0.19 -3.64 3.11
C SER A 103 -0.17 -2.85 1.79
N THR A 104 -0.02 -3.53 0.65
CA THR A 104 -0.02 -2.87 -0.67
C THR A 104 -1.30 -2.06 -0.90
N TRP A 105 -2.44 -2.62 -0.55
CA TRP A 105 -3.73 -1.97 -0.72
C TRP A 105 -3.89 -0.72 0.16
N ILE A 106 -3.54 -0.79 1.45
CA ILE A 106 -3.67 0.36 2.37
C ILE A 106 -2.66 1.47 2.05
N TYR A 107 -1.43 1.12 1.62
CA TYR A 107 -0.45 2.11 1.17
C TYR A 107 -0.89 2.82 -0.11
N ARG A 108 -1.57 2.13 -1.03
CA ARG A 108 -2.15 2.74 -2.21
C ARG A 108 -3.24 3.77 -1.84
N ILE A 109 -4.11 3.45 -0.90
CA ILE A 109 -5.10 4.42 -0.37
C ILE A 109 -4.38 5.63 0.23
N ALA A 110 -3.32 5.40 1.02
CA ALA A 110 -2.54 6.46 1.65
C ALA A 110 -1.88 7.40 0.64
N THR A 111 -1.23 6.84 -0.38
CA THR A 111 -0.59 7.61 -1.45
C THR A 111 -1.60 8.46 -2.21
N ASN A 112 -2.70 7.86 -2.67
CA ASN A 112 -3.74 8.56 -3.40
C ASN A 112 -4.36 9.70 -2.56
N HIS A 113 -4.65 9.42 -1.29
CA HIS A 113 -5.22 10.43 -0.39
C HIS A 113 -4.26 11.60 -0.15
N SER A 114 -2.98 11.32 0.02
CA SER A 114 -1.94 12.34 0.20
C SER A 114 -1.77 13.23 -1.03
N ILE A 115 -1.80 12.66 -2.23
CA ILE A 115 -1.74 13.40 -3.49
C ILE A 115 -2.98 14.27 -3.65
N ASP A 116 -4.18 13.75 -3.37
CA ASP A 116 -5.43 14.51 -3.44
C ASP A 116 -5.43 15.68 -2.45
N TYR A 117 -4.88 15.50 -1.26
CA TYR A 117 -4.70 16.57 -0.29
C TYR A 117 -3.81 17.71 -0.85
N LEU A 118 -2.64 17.36 -1.40
CA LEU A 118 -1.72 18.35 -1.98
C LEU A 118 -2.36 19.09 -3.17
N ARG A 119 -3.10 18.39 -4.00
CA ARG A 119 -3.84 18.98 -5.12
C ARG A 119 -4.87 19.99 -4.64
N LYS A 120 -5.65 19.65 -3.63
CA LYS A 120 -6.64 20.56 -3.03
C LYS A 120 -5.98 21.76 -2.36
N LYS A 121 -4.87 21.55 -1.64
CA LYS A 121 -4.10 22.64 -1.01
C LYS A 121 -3.59 23.63 -2.06
N LYS A 122 -3.03 23.14 -3.17
CA LYS A 122 -2.56 23.98 -4.28
C LYS A 122 -3.68 24.80 -4.90
N LEU A 123 -4.84 24.19 -5.16
CA LEU A 123 -6.00 24.90 -5.73
C LEU A 123 -6.51 26.01 -4.79
N ARG A 124 -6.55 25.77 -3.48
CA ARG A 124 -6.92 26.78 -2.49
C ARG A 124 -5.97 27.98 -2.52
N THR A 125 -4.66 27.73 -2.54
CA THR A 125 -3.65 28.79 -2.58
C THR A 125 -3.80 29.64 -3.85
N LEU A 126 -3.98 29.01 -5.01
CA LEU A 126 -4.19 29.73 -6.28
C LEU A 126 -5.48 30.56 -6.27
N SER A 127 -6.54 30.08 -5.62
CA SER A 127 -7.81 30.80 -5.51
C SER A 127 -7.75 32.04 -4.62
N ILE A 128 -6.85 32.07 -3.63
CA ILE A 128 -6.68 33.20 -2.72
C ILE A 128 -5.81 34.30 -3.34
N ASP A 129 -4.81 33.90 -4.16
CA ASP A 129 -3.86 34.83 -4.78
C ASP A 129 -4.35 35.45 -6.11
N GLN A 130 -5.51 35.03 -6.64
CA GLN A 130 -6.14 35.71 -7.79
C GLN A 130 -7.13 36.74 -7.32
N PRO A 131 -6.84 38.06 -7.45
CA PRO A 131 -7.88 39.07 -7.41
C PRO A 131 -8.83 38.79 -8.58
N VAL A 132 -10.13 38.76 -8.29
CA VAL A 132 -11.21 38.53 -9.27
C VAL A 132 -11.03 39.49 -10.44
N ARG A 133 -10.36 39.07 -11.49
CA ARG A 133 -10.44 39.66 -12.81
C ARG A 133 -11.43 38.83 -13.60
N GLY A 134 -12.65 39.38 -13.68
CA GLY A 134 -13.66 38.85 -14.55
C GLY A 134 -13.24 38.90 -16.01
N LYS A 135 -13.87 38.02 -16.77
CA LYS A 135 -14.02 37.89 -18.22
C LYS A 135 -12.92 37.14 -18.98
N ASP A 136 -13.41 36.08 -19.56
CA ASP A 136 -13.04 35.45 -20.83
C ASP A 136 -11.61 34.94 -20.98
N GLY A 137 -11.48 33.63 -20.91
CA GLY A 137 -10.30 32.92 -21.32
C GLY A 137 -10.37 31.47 -20.85
N ASP A 138 -10.81 30.63 -21.74
CA ASP A 138 -10.80 29.16 -21.69
C ASP A 138 -9.38 28.69 -21.33
N MET A 139 -9.09 28.45 -20.05
CA MET A 139 -7.87 27.83 -19.62
C MET A 139 -8.17 26.34 -19.47
N GLN A 140 -7.89 25.58 -20.51
CA GLN A 140 -7.74 24.14 -20.44
C GLN A 140 -6.62 23.84 -19.42
N ILE A 141 -7.03 23.48 -18.21
CA ILE A 141 -6.13 22.82 -17.26
C ILE A 141 -5.98 21.39 -17.78
N GLU A 142 -4.86 21.11 -18.44
CA GLU A 142 -4.46 19.73 -18.71
C GLU A 142 -4.26 19.03 -17.36
N LEU A 143 -5.29 18.33 -16.94
CA LEU A 143 -5.19 17.35 -15.89
C LEU A 143 -4.38 16.18 -16.46
N PRO A 144 -3.29 15.74 -15.82
CA PRO A 144 -2.63 14.52 -16.24
C PRO A 144 -3.65 13.39 -16.21
N ASP A 145 -3.80 12.75 -17.35
CA ASP A 145 -4.72 11.64 -17.60
C ASP A 145 -4.55 10.56 -16.55
N ARG A 146 -5.65 10.16 -15.96
CA ARG A 146 -5.75 9.13 -14.93
C ARG A 146 -5.76 7.75 -15.60
N SER A 147 -4.73 7.48 -16.42
CA SER A 147 -4.53 6.14 -16.97
C SER A 147 -4.00 5.23 -15.86
N PRO A 148 -4.61 4.05 -15.65
CA PRO A 148 -4.17 3.09 -14.64
C PRO A 148 -2.84 2.40 -14.93
N ASP A 149 -2.14 2.78 -15.99
CA ASP A 149 -0.97 2.08 -16.53
C ASP A 149 0.37 2.80 -16.23
N ASN A 150 0.50 3.49 -15.09
CA ASN A 150 1.82 3.99 -14.72
C ASN A 150 2.62 2.92 -13.98
N GLU A 151 3.58 2.35 -14.70
CA GLU A 151 4.63 1.44 -14.24
C GLU A 151 5.46 1.95 -13.04
N THR A 152 5.22 3.17 -12.58
CA THR A 152 5.92 3.82 -11.48
C THR A 152 5.60 3.21 -10.10
N ASP A 153 4.46 2.53 -9.97
CA ASP A 153 4.07 1.87 -8.72
C ASP A 153 4.90 0.62 -8.42
N GLN A 154 5.46 -0.02 -9.46
CA GLN A 154 6.29 -1.20 -9.33
C GLN A 154 7.69 -0.87 -8.78
N GLU A 155 8.27 0.26 -9.17
CA GLU A 155 9.60 0.67 -8.69
C GLU A 155 9.62 1.11 -7.22
N LEU A 156 8.51 1.66 -6.71
CA LEU A 156 8.40 2.05 -5.31
C LEU A 156 8.27 0.85 -4.37
N ILE A 157 7.68 -0.24 -4.87
CA ILE A 157 7.53 -1.50 -4.13
C ILE A 157 8.86 -2.25 -4.06
N ASP A 158 9.66 -2.21 -5.12
CA ASP A 158 10.94 -2.93 -5.19
C ASP A 158 12.06 -2.24 -4.39
N LYS A 159 11.99 -0.94 -4.15
CA LYS A 159 12.95 -0.22 -3.30
C LYS A 159 12.73 -0.38 -1.79
N GLN A 160 11.64 -1.02 -1.37
CA GLN A 160 11.35 -1.33 0.05
C GLN A 160 11.51 -2.82 0.39
N ARG A 161 12.14 -3.59 -0.51
CA ARG A 161 12.55 -4.96 -0.23
C ARG A 161 13.92 -5.07 0.41
#